data_cecc84ba7c2caf89baba6549f3a892b9
#
_entry.id   cecc84ba7c2caf89baba6549f3a892b9
#
_cell.length_a   1.000
_cell.length_b   1.000
_cell.length_c   1.000
_cell.angle_alpha   90.00
_cell.angle_beta   90.00
_cell.angle_gamma   90.00
#
_symmetry.space_group_name_H-M   'P 1'
#
loop_
_entity.id
_entity.type
_entity.pdbx_description
1 polymer ?
#
loop_
_entity_poly.entity_id
_entity_poly.type
_entity_poly.pdbx_seq_one_letter_code
_entity_poly.pdbx_strand_id
1 'polypeptide(L)'
;MVSVSFVVLVIALGVAWYITMRLRVTPEPVAMVAQRIHFAGQGVRIADVETSLVDLRNPEEIVVPFETAYLIIDFPLTTPAKIQISAALAVGFTRQELVRAVCEEYANVYEVEETTASTKPIPRDERTTLKNRNRTDGAYGIYGHDLDELRLTSLRWDRAVDGSIQIELYVETRPTPSNVPQLT
;
A
#
# COMPACT_ATOMS: atom_id res chain seq x y z
N MET A 1 38.85 -14.17 57.22
CA MET A 1 39.50 -13.30 56.24
C MET A 1 38.87 -13.56 54.86
N VAL A 2 38.11 -12.62 54.34
CA VAL A 2 37.56 -12.74 52.99
C VAL A 2 38.69 -12.50 51.99
N SER A 3 38.93 -13.47 51.10
CA SER A 3 40.04 -13.36 50.13
C SER A 3 39.82 -12.16 49.21
N VAL A 4 40.89 -11.36 49.01
CA VAL A 4 40.89 -10.20 48.09
C VAL A 4 40.38 -10.61 46.69
N SER A 5 40.65 -11.85 46.25
CA SER A 5 40.17 -12.40 44.97
C SER A 5 38.64 -12.51 44.88
N PHE A 6 37.97 -12.79 46.00
CA PHE A 6 36.49 -12.86 45.99
C PHE A 6 35.83 -11.50 45.83
N VAL A 7 36.41 -10.47 46.47
CA VAL A 7 35.91 -9.08 46.34
C VAL A 7 36.07 -8.56 44.93
N VAL A 8 37.20 -8.82 44.28
CA VAL A 8 37.45 -8.40 42.87
C VAL A 8 36.48 -9.09 41.90
N LEU A 9 36.21 -10.38 42.12
CA LEU A 9 35.25 -11.13 41.28
C LEU A 9 33.82 -10.56 41.37
N VAL A 10 33.33 -10.23 42.55
CA VAL A 10 31.99 -9.66 42.76
C VAL A 10 31.88 -8.28 42.15
N ILE A 11 32.90 -7.44 42.21
CA ILE A 11 32.93 -6.13 41.57
C ILE A 11 32.91 -6.27 40.03
N ALA A 12 33.70 -7.20 39.47
CA ALA A 12 33.76 -7.44 38.03
C ALA A 12 32.40 -7.92 37.46
N LEU A 13 31.72 -8.85 38.18
CA LEU A 13 30.40 -9.33 37.82
C LEU A 13 29.34 -8.22 37.93
N GLY A 14 29.39 -7.39 38.95
CA GLY A 14 28.51 -6.24 39.13
C GLY A 14 28.65 -5.20 38.02
N VAL A 15 29.90 -4.90 37.63
CA VAL A 15 30.17 -3.97 36.50
C VAL A 15 29.71 -4.57 35.17
N ALA A 16 29.97 -5.85 34.90
CA ALA A 16 29.52 -6.51 33.70
C ALA A 16 27.96 -6.54 33.61
N TRP A 17 27.29 -6.81 34.73
CA TRP A 17 25.82 -6.77 34.79
C TRP A 17 25.28 -5.36 34.59
N TYR A 18 25.89 -4.34 35.18
CA TYR A 18 25.51 -2.95 35.01
C TYR A 18 25.72 -2.47 33.56
N ILE A 19 26.84 -2.86 32.91
CA ILE A 19 27.09 -2.56 31.49
C ILE A 19 26.08 -3.24 30.59
N THR A 20 25.76 -4.53 30.82
CA THR A 20 24.75 -5.23 30.03
C THR A 20 23.34 -4.69 30.24
N MET A 21 23.00 -4.19 31.42
CA MET A 21 21.73 -3.50 31.66
C MET A 21 21.68 -2.12 30.98
N ARG A 22 22.80 -1.37 30.98
CA ARG A 22 22.85 -0.07 30.29
C ARG A 22 22.83 -0.20 28.77
N LEU A 23 23.38 -1.31 28.23
CA LEU A 23 23.35 -1.58 26.77
C LEU A 23 22.00 -2.13 26.27
N ARG A 24 21.09 -2.52 27.17
CA ARG A 24 19.69 -2.72 26.86
C ARG A 24 18.94 -1.39 26.84
N VAL A 25 19.47 -0.39 26.18
CA VAL A 25 18.65 0.69 25.65
C VAL A 25 17.81 0.03 24.57
N THR A 26 16.63 -0.43 24.94
CA THR A 26 15.57 -0.63 23.94
C THR A 26 15.47 0.70 23.23
N PRO A 27 15.74 0.78 21.91
CA PRO A 27 15.47 2.00 21.19
C PRO A 27 14.00 2.30 21.48
N GLU A 28 13.74 3.45 22.08
CA GLU A 28 12.39 3.96 22.20
C GLU A 28 11.79 3.86 20.81
N PRO A 29 10.61 3.21 20.64
CA PRO A 29 10.01 3.12 19.32
C PRO A 29 9.88 4.58 18.86
N VAL A 30 10.75 4.98 17.94
CA VAL A 30 10.58 6.24 17.23
C VAL A 30 9.15 6.16 16.73
N ALA A 31 8.28 7.02 17.25
CA ALA A 31 6.91 7.10 16.79
C ALA A 31 7.04 7.41 15.29
N MET A 32 6.97 6.34 14.47
CA MET A 32 7.05 6.50 13.02
C MET A 32 5.78 7.22 12.63
N VAL A 33 5.94 8.53 12.39
CA VAL A 33 4.86 9.39 11.95
C VAL A 33 4.36 8.82 10.62
N ALA A 34 3.08 8.55 10.57
CA ALA A 34 2.40 8.11 9.34
C ALA A 34 2.82 9.03 8.18
N GLN A 35 3.46 8.46 7.18
CA GLN A 35 3.99 9.23 6.06
C GLN A 35 3.03 9.16 4.88
N ARG A 36 2.62 10.34 4.39
CA ARG A 36 1.83 10.45 3.17
C ARG A 36 2.75 10.71 1.99
N ILE A 37 2.58 9.92 0.94
CA ILE A 37 3.31 10.01 -0.31
C ILE A 37 2.33 10.50 -1.37
N HIS A 38 2.63 11.65 -1.99
CA HIS A 38 1.83 12.24 -3.05
C HIS A 38 2.43 11.94 -4.42
N PHE A 39 1.56 11.68 -5.38
CA PHE A 39 1.93 11.53 -6.78
C PHE A 39 1.65 12.84 -7.52
N ALA A 40 2.63 13.30 -8.30
CA ALA A 40 2.55 14.59 -9.00
C ALA A 40 1.48 14.59 -10.11
N GLY A 41 1.01 15.78 -10.46
CA GLY A 41 0.13 15.98 -11.61
C GLY A 41 -1.26 15.38 -11.40
N GLN A 42 -1.65 14.49 -12.32
CA GLN A 42 -2.99 13.87 -12.32
C GLN A 42 -3.04 12.52 -11.57
N GLY A 43 -2.01 12.18 -10.79
CA GLY A 43 -1.88 10.88 -10.17
C GLY A 43 -1.49 9.76 -11.16
N VAL A 44 -1.34 8.56 -10.62
CA VAL A 44 -0.99 7.34 -11.38
C VAL A 44 -2.25 6.70 -11.94
N ARG A 45 -2.26 6.37 -13.23
CA ARG A 45 -3.35 5.57 -13.85
C ARG A 45 -3.24 4.12 -13.37
N ILE A 46 -4.26 3.64 -12.67
CA ILE A 46 -4.22 2.28 -12.12
C ILE A 46 -4.24 1.23 -13.24
N ALA A 47 -5.03 1.45 -14.29
CA ALA A 47 -5.12 0.54 -15.44
C ALA A 47 -3.95 0.65 -16.44
N ASP A 48 -3.06 1.65 -16.29
CA ASP A 48 -1.96 1.90 -17.24
C ASP A 48 -0.71 2.36 -16.48
N VAL A 49 -0.13 1.41 -15.77
CA VAL A 49 1.04 1.64 -14.90
C VAL A 49 2.27 2.08 -15.70
N GLU A 50 2.51 1.49 -16.86
CA GLU A 50 3.73 1.75 -17.64
C GLU A 50 3.81 3.22 -18.09
N THR A 51 2.72 3.77 -18.62
CA THR A 51 2.66 5.20 -18.97
C THR A 51 2.87 6.08 -17.72
N SER A 52 2.32 5.68 -16.59
CA SER A 52 2.42 6.46 -15.35
C SER A 52 3.80 6.43 -14.72
N LEU A 53 4.57 5.36 -14.91
CA LEU A 53 5.93 5.24 -14.39
C LEU A 53 6.93 6.13 -15.13
N VAL A 54 6.68 6.46 -16.40
CA VAL A 54 7.56 7.35 -17.19
C VAL A 54 7.72 8.72 -16.53
N ASP A 55 6.64 9.25 -15.96
CA ASP A 55 6.61 10.58 -15.34
C ASP A 55 6.78 10.52 -13.80
N LEU A 56 7.07 9.34 -13.25
CA LEU A 56 7.18 9.15 -11.81
C LEU A 56 8.46 9.81 -11.28
N ARG A 57 8.31 10.75 -10.34
CA ARG A 57 9.45 11.41 -9.70
C ARG A 57 10.10 10.48 -8.68
N ASN A 58 11.43 10.44 -8.69
CA ASN A 58 12.26 9.65 -7.76
C ASN A 58 11.80 8.18 -7.67
N PRO A 59 11.75 7.42 -8.78
CA PRO A 59 11.21 6.07 -8.80
C PRO A 59 11.92 5.11 -7.85
N GLU A 60 13.24 5.27 -7.68
CA GLU A 60 14.08 4.41 -6.82
C GLU A 60 14.11 4.83 -5.33
N GLU A 61 13.41 5.90 -4.95
CA GLU A 61 13.34 6.33 -3.55
C GLU A 61 12.58 5.29 -2.71
N ILE A 62 13.22 4.84 -1.61
CA ILE A 62 12.54 3.99 -0.62
C ILE A 62 11.49 4.83 0.11
N VAL A 63 10.22 4.51 -0.08
CA VAL A 63 9.10 5.26 0.47
C VAL A 63 8.38 4.54 1.60
N VAL A 64 8.48 3.21 1.65
CA VAL A 64 8.00 2.37 2.75
C VAL A 64 9.19 1.51 3.22
N PRO A 65 9.85 1.85 4.37
CA PRO A 65 11.10 1.19 4.78
C PRO A 65 10.83 -0.12 5.54
N PHE A 66 10.04 -1.01 4.95
CA PHE A 66 9.70 -2.33 5.47
C PHE A 66 9.61 -3.34 4.33
N GLU A 67 10.08 -4.54 4.57
CA GLU A 67 10.09 -5.65 3.60
C GLU A 67 8.67 -6.13 3.26
N THR A 68 7.73 -6.06 4.23
CA THR A 68 6.36 -6.51 4.04
C THR A 68 5.36 -5.46 4.52
N ALA A 69 4.25 -5.33 3.80
CA ALA A 69 3.15 -4.45 4.15
C ALA A 69 1.81 -5.03 3.68
N TYR A 70 0.70 -4.48 4.16
CA TYR A 70 -0.64 -4.78 3.70
C TYR A 70 -1.21 -3.59 2.94
N LEU A 71 -1.56 -3.78 1.69
CA LEU A 71 -2.39 -2.84 0.94
C LEU A 71 -3.84 -2.96 1.41
N ILE A 72 -4.46 -1.82 1.68
CA ILE A 72 -5.88 -1.73 1.97
C ILE A 72 -6.57 -1.08 0.77
N ILE A 73 -7.29 -1.88 0.02
CA ILE A 73 -8.10 -1.42 -1.12
C ILE A 73 -9.55 -1.39 -0.66
N ASP A 74 -10.11 -0.22 -0.48
CA ASP A 74 -11.49 -0.01 -0.02
C ASP A 74 -12.38 0.64 -1.09
N PHE A 75 -11.80 1.38 -2.03
CA PHE A 75 -12.54 2.04 -3.10
C PHE A 75 -12.23 1.41 -4.48
N PRO A 76 -13.22 1.17 -5.34
CA PRO A 76 -14.67 1.28 -5.17
C PRO A 76 -15.31 -0.06 -4.73
N LEU A 77 -14.89 -0.61 -3.61
CA LEU A 77 -15.31 -1.91 -3.11
C LEU A 77 -16.37 -1.78 -2.00
N THR A 78 -17.32 -2.72 -1.96
CA THR A 78 -18.24 -2.85 -0.82
C THR A 78 -17.58 -3.58 0.35
N THR A 79 -16.73 -4.57 0.04
CA THR A 79 -15.93 -5.33 0.99
C THR A 79 -14.46 -5.00 0.73
N PRO A 80 -13.78 -4.30 1.64
CA PRO A 80 -12.36 -3.96 1.47
C PRO A 80 -11.48 -5.18 1.31
N ALA A 81 -10.48 -5.09 0.42
CA ALA A 81 -9.44 -6.09 0.26
C ALA A 81 -8.22 -5.70 1.12
N LYS A 82 -7.70 -6.66 1.89
CA LYS A 82 -6.43 -6.53 2.63
C LYS A 82 -5.44 -7.52 2.05
N ILE A 83 -4.44 -7.04 1.34
CA ILE A 83 -3.53 -7.84 0.53
C ILE A 83 -2.10 -7.65 1.03
N GLN A 84 -1.42 -8.74 1.36
CA GLN A 84 -0.01 -8.69 1.75
C GLN A 84 0.87 -8.56 0.51
N ILE A 85 1.77 -7.59 0.55
CA ILE A 85 2.80 -7.36 -0.46
C ILE A 85 4.18 -7.45 0.16
N SER A 86 5.19 -7.79 -0.65
CA SER A 86 6.59 -7.90 -0.22
C SER A 86 7.48 -7.11 -1.17
N ALA A 87 8.40 -6.34 -0.60
CA ALA A 87 9.41 -5.61 -1.34
C ALA A 87 10.45 -6.57 -1.92
N ALA A 88 11.02 -6.24 -3.08
CA ALA A 88 12.14 -6.98 -3.68
C ALA A 88 13.43 -6.88 -2.83
N LEU A 89 13.57 -5.78 -2.10
CA LEU A 89 14.72 -5.53 -1.23
C LEU A 89 14.29 -5.51 0.25
N ALA A 90 15.11 -6.09 1.13
CA ALA A 90 14.87 -6.09 2.57
C ALA A 90 14.81 -4.68 3.20
N VAL A 91 15.35 -3.67 2.52
CA VAL A 91 15.31 -2.26 2.96
C VAL A 91 13.96 -1.59 2.76
N GLY A 92 13.04 -2.22 2.00
CA GLY A 92 11.67 -1.73 1.79
C GLY A 92 11.32 -1.45 0.34
N PHE A 93 10.13 -0.91 0.14
CA PHE A 93 9.56 -0.64 -1.18
C PHE A 93 10.07 0.66 -1.76
N THR A 94 10.57 0.61 -3.00
CA THR A 94 10.78 1.81 -3.81
C THR A 94 9.44 2.40 -4.24
N ARG A 95 9.45 3.66 -4.64
CA ARG A 95 8.24 4.35 -5.14
C ARG A 95 7.65 3.63 -6.34
N GLN A 96 8.46 3.25 -7.33
CA GLN A 96 7.97 2.56 -8.53
C GLN A 96 7.46 1.14 -8.24
N GLU A 97 8.17 0.39 -7.37
CA GLU A 97 7.75 -0.94 -6.97
C GLU A 97 6.38 -0.90 -6.27
N LEU A 98 6.19 0.07 -5.37
CA LEU A 98 4.92 0.24 -4.67
C LEU A 98 3.78 0.62 -5.63
N VAL A 99 4.04 1.50 -6.61
CA VAL A 99 3.06 1.86 -7.64
C VAL A 99 2.68 0.64 -8.47
N ARG A 100 3.65 -0.18 -8.90
CA ARG A 100 3.37 -1.45 -9.61
C ARG A 100 2.51 -2.38 -8.79
N ALA A 101 2.90 -2.64 -7.54
CA ALA A 101 2.15 -3.52 -6.64
C ALA A 101 0.69 -3.03 -6.47
N VAL A 102 0.47 -1.73 -6.28
CA VAL A 102 -0.90 -1.18 -6.18
C VAL A 102 -1.70 -1.44 -7.46
N CYS A 103 -1.12 -1.17 -8.64
CA CYS A 103 -1.82 -1.36 -9.92
C CYS A 103 -2.13 -2.84 -10.20
N GLU A 104 -1.18 -3.72 -9.93
CA GLU A 104 -1.33 -5.17 -10.10
C GLU A 104 -2.43 -5.71 -9.17
N GLU A 105 -2.42 -5.31 -7.89
CA GLU A 105 -3.42 -5.79 -6.94
C GLU A 105 -4.83 -5.23 -7.22
N TYR A 106 -4.95 -4.00 -7.72
CA TYR A 106 -6.24 -3.52 -8.22
C TYR A 106 -6.75 -4.35 -9.41
N ALA A 107 -5.87 -4.67 -10.37
CA ALA A 107 -6.25 -5.51 -11.50
C ALA A 107 -6.71 -6.90 -11.04
N ASN A 108 -5.98 -7.52 -10.11
CA ASN A 108 -6.32 -8.81 -9.49
C ASN A 108 -7.68 -8.75 -8.77
N VAL A 109 -7.96 -7.68 -8.02
CA VAL A 109 -9.26 -7.48 -7.34
C VAL A 109 -10.40 -7.42 -8.34
N TYR A 110 -10.23 -6.70 -9.47
CA TYR A 110 -11.24 -6.64 -10.52
C TYR A 110 -11.44 -7.98 -11.22
N GLU A 111 -10.36 -8.73 -11.49
CA GLU A 111 -10.44 -10.06 -12.09
C GLU A 111 -11.14 -11.07 -11.17
N VAL A 112 -10.78 -11.08 -9.87
CA VAL A 112 -11.45 -11.94 -8.88
C VAL A 112 -12.94 -11.59 -8.76
N GLU A 113 -13.27 -10.29 -8.74
CA GLU A 113 -14.68 -9.87 -8.73
C GLU A 113 -15.42 -10.37 -9.94
N GLU A 114 -14.87 -10.21 -11.15
CA GLU A 114 -15.53 -10.64 -12.38
C GLU A 114 -15.69 -12.17 -12.48
N THR A 115 -14.76 -12.93 -11.92
CA THR A 115 -14.86 -14.40 -11.90
C THR A 115 -15.85 -14.90 -10.87
N THR A 116 -15.97 -14.23 -9.72
CA THR A 116 -16.83 -14.68 -8.59
C THR A 116 -18.25 -14.10 -8.63
N ALA A 117 -18.47 -12.96 -9.30
CA ALA A 117 -19.76 -12.30 -9.35
C ALA A 117 -20.77 -13.09 -10.19
N SER A 118 -22.02 -13.22 -9.69
CA SER A 118 -23.15 -13.69 -10.47
C SER A 118 -23.75 -12.56 -11.33
N THR A 119 -23.74 -11.34 -10.81
CA THR A 119 -24.10 -10.12 -11.55
C THR A 119 -22.86 -9.59 -12.27
N LYS A 120 -22.82 -9.77 -13.59
CA LYS A 120 -21.68 -9.31 -14.40
C LYS A 120 -21.71 -7.80 -14.64
N PRO A 121 -20.53 -7.15 -14.83
CA PRO A 121 -20.49 -5.76 -15.25
C PRO A 121 -21.08 -5.59 -16.64
N ILE A 122 -21.90 -4.55 -16.80
CA ILE A 122 -22.42 -4.16 -18.12
C ILE A 122 -21.29 -3.45 -18.89
N PRO A 123 -20.93 -3.90 -20.11
CA PRO A 123 -19.96 -3.22 -20.94
C PRO A 123 -20.30 -1.74 -21.14
N ARG A 124 -19.28 -0.89 -21.20
CA ARG A 124 -19.48 0.58 -21.23
C ARG A 124 -20.32 1.05 -22.42
N ASP A 125 -20.17 0.44 -23.58
CA ASP A 125 -20.91 0.71 -24.81
C ASP A 125 -22.38 0.24 -24.77
N GLU A 126 -22.70 -0.70 -23.88
CA GLU A 126 -24.05 -1.18 -23.65
C GLU A 126 -24.81 -0.41 -22.55
N ARG A 127 -24.16 0.54 -21.86
CA ARG A 127 -24.77 1.34 -20.79
C ARG A 127 -25.66 2.45 -21.34
N THR A 128 -26.94 2.19 -21.44
CA THR A 128 -27.89 3.16 -22.01
C THR A 128 -28.47 4.16 -21.01
N THR A 129 -28.70 3.72 -19.76
CA THR A 129 -29.34 4.50 -18.70
C THR A 129 -28.36 4.87 -17.57
N LEU A 130 -27.35 4.02 -17.33
CA LEU A 130 -26.32 4.22 -16.33
C LEU A 130 -25.00 4.53 -17.02
N LYS A 131 -24.49 5.74 -16.87
CA LYS A 131 -23.15 6.09 -17.37
C LYS A 131 -22.04 5.36 -16.62
N ASN A 132 -22.27 5.07 -15.34
CA ASN A 132 -21.31 4.42 -14.45
C ASN A 132 -21.43 2.90 -14.50
N ARG A 133 -20.40 2.18 -14.07
CA ARG A 133 -20.43 0.73 -13.90
C ARG A 133 -21.55 0.34 -12.92
N ASN A 134 -22.33 -0.68 -13.27
CA ASN A 134 -23.28 -1.27 -12.32
C ASN A 134 -22.54 -1.96 -11.18
N ARG A 135 -23.22 -2.10 -10.05
CA ARG A 135 -22.69 -2.88 -8.92
C ARG A 135 -22.69 -4.36 -9.27
N THR A 136 -21.59 -5.02 -8.94
CA THR A 136 -21.42 -6.47 -8.99
C THR A 136 -21.53 -7.07 -7.57
N ASP A 137 -21.73 -8.38 -7.48
CA ASP A 137 -22.00 -9.13 -6.25
C ASP A 137 -20.98 -10.24 -6.00
N GLY A 138 -19.76 -10.07 -6.51
CA GLY A 138 -18.66 -11.00 -6.31
C GLY A 138 -17.98 -10.85 -4.94
N ALA A 139 -16.74 -11.29 -4.85
CA ALA A 139 -15.98 -11.32 -3.61
C ALA A 139 -15.84 -9.94 -2.95
N TYR A 140 -15.78 -8.87 -3.73
CA TYR A 140 -15.52 -7.50 -3.25
C TYR A 140 -16.72 -6.56 -3.45
N GLY A 141 -17.61 -6.84 -4.38
CA GLY A 141 -18.77 -6.00 -4.66
C GLY A 141 -18.39 -4.65 -5.24
N ILE A 142 -17.78 -4.62 -6.45
CA ILE A 142 -17.34 -3.40 -7.13
C ILE A 142 -18.53 -2.59 -7.61
N TYR A 143 -18.48 -1.26 -7.44
CA TYR A 143 -19.55 -0.36 -7.84
C TYR A 143 -19.04 0.93 -8.49
N GLY A 144 -19.83 1.46 -9.41
CA GLY A 144 -19.74 2.84 -9.90
C GLY A 144 -18.60 3.14 -10.87
N HIS A 145 -17.47 2.40 -10.83
CA HIS A 145 -16.27 2.77 -11.57
C HIS A 145 -15.60 1.60 -12.26
N ASP A 146 -15.16 1.83 -13.49
CA ASP A 146 -14.26 0.93 -14.20
C ASP A 146 -12.82 1.20 -13.80
N LEU A 147 -11.94 0.20 -13.94
CA LEU A 147 -10.55 0.28 -13.52
C LEU A 147 -9.78 1.43 -14.19
N ASP A 148 -10.09 1.72 -15.46
CA ASP A 148 -9.44 2.76 -16.26
C ASP A 148 -9.82 4.20 -15.84
N GLU A 149 -10.86 4.36 -15.03
CA GLU A 149 -11.26 5.64 -14.42
C GLU A 149 -10.47 5.98 -13.18
N LEU A 150 -9.82 4.98 -12.56
CA LEU A 150 -9.16 5.12 -11.27
C LEU A 150 -7.76 5.74 -11.38
N ARG A 151 -7.48 6.66 -10.46
CA ARG A 151 -6.19 7.36 -10.33
C ARG A 151 -5.73 7.31 -8.88
N LEU A 152 -4.57 6.74 -8.64
CA LEU A 152 -3.90 6.82 -7.34
C LEU A 152 -3.27 8.21 -7.18
N THR A 153 -3.78 9.03 -6.28
CA THR A 153 -3.29 10.41 -6.04
C THR A 153 -2.30 10.50 -4.90
N SER A 154 -2.50 9.68 -3.88
CA SER A 154 -1.56 9.53 -2.77
C SER A 154 -1.77 8.21 -2.05
N LEU A 155 -0.81 7.86 -1.23
CA LEU A 155 -0.95 6.77 -0.26
C LEU A 155 -0.41 7.23 1.09
N ARG A 156 -0.86 6.55 2.14
CA ARG A 156 -0.36 6.74 3.50
C ARG A 156 -0.03 5.38 4.08
N TRP A 157 1.12 5.25 4.68
CA TRP A 157 1.41 4.05 5.45
C TRP A 157 1.51 4.36 6.95
N ASP A 158 1.13 3.40 7.76
CA ASP A 158 1.16 3.47 9.21
C ASP A 158 1.42 2.09 9.81
N ARG A 159 1.83 2.06 11.06
CA ARG A 159 1.97 0.82 11.81
C ARG A 159 0.70 0.56 12.61
N ALA A 160 0.04 -0.54 12.32
CA ALA A 160 -1.14 -1.00 13.07
C ALA A 160 -0.78 -1.46 14.50
N VAL A 161 -1.79 -1.61 15.35
CA VAL A 161 -1.63 -2.03 16.75
C VAL A 161 -0.98 -3.41 16.87
N ASP A 162 -1.21 -4.29 15.90
CA ASP A 162 -0.59 -5.62 15.82
C ASP A 162 0.86 -5.60 15.32
N GLY A 163 1.39 -4.41 15.03
CA GLY A 163 2.75 -4.20 14.52
C GLY A 163 2.88 -4.33 13.00
N SER A 164 1.83 -4.75 12.28
CA SER A 164 1.84 -4.80 10.81
C SER A 164 1.90 -3.41 10.19
N ILE A 165 2.52 -3.31 9.01
CA ILE A 165 2.51 -2.08 8.22
C ILE A 165 1.28 -2.12 7.31
N GLN A 166 0.46 -1.08 7.37
CA GLN A 166 -0.71 -0.92 6.53
C GLN A 166 -0.55 0.29 5.61
N ILE A 167 -0.96 0.15 4.37
CA ILE A 167 -0.89 1.17 3.33
C ILE A 167 -2.32 1.47 2.87
N GLU A 168 -2.79 2.67 3.21
CA GLU A 168 -4.07 3.22 2.77
C GLU A 168 -3.89 3.96 1.45
N LEU A 169 -4.79 3.75 0.51
CA LEU A 169 -4.74 4.31 -0.84
C LEU A 169 -5.77 5.43 -0.99
N TYR A 170 -5.34 6.56 -1.56
CA TYR A 170 -6.25 7.66 -1.91
C TYR A 170 -6.42 7.66 -3.42
N VAL A 171 -7.59 7.23 -3.85
CA VAL A 171 -7.94 7.04 -5.25
C VAL A 171 -9.03 8.03 -5.64
N GLU A 172 -8.83 8.72 -6.75
CA GLU A 172 -9.81 9.59 -7.39
C GLU A 172 -10.31 8.97 -8.69
N THR A 173 -11.47 9.39 -9.11
CA THR A 173 -12.06 8.97 -10.38
C THR A 173 -12.00 10.08 -11.39
N ARG A 174 -11.59 9.75 -12.62
CA ARG A 174 -11.69 10.66 -13.76
C ARG A 174 -12.29 9.92 -14.93
N PRO A 175 -13.35 10.45 -15.54
CA PRO A 175 -13.91 9.82 -16.72
C PRO A 175 -12.82 9.73 -17.79
N THR A 176 -12.66 8.56 -18.37
CA THR A 176 -11.84 8.42 -19.58
C THR A 176 -12.44 9.28 -20.67
N PRO A 177 -11.66 10.14 -21.35
CA PRO A 177 -12.19 10.93 -22.46
C PRO A 177 -12.86 9.97 -23.46
N SER A 178 -14.17 10.09 -23.61
CA SER A 178 -14.88 9.34 -24.64
C SER A 178 -14.32 9.80 -25.99
N ASN A 179 -13.69 8.90 -26.75
CA ASN A 179 -13.38 9.09 -28.16
C ASN A 179 -14.69 9.09 -28.97
N VAL A 180 -15.61 9.97 -28.64
CA VAL A 180 -16.74 10.25 -29.51
C VAL A 180 -16.19 11.18 -30.59
N PRO A 181 -16.16 10.76 -31.88
CA PRO A 181 -15.85 11.68 -32.97
C PRO A 181 -16.87 12.81 -32.89
N GLN A 182 -16.39 14.04 -32.72
CA GLN A 182 -17.22 15.23 -32.89
C GLN A 182 -17.64 15.22 -34.34
N LEU A 183 -18.88 14.81 -34.60
CA LEU A 183 -19.51 14.98 -35.92
C LEU A 183 -19.63 16.49 -36.16
N THR A 184 -18.73 17.00 -36.97
CA THR A 184 -18.80 18.33 -37.59
C THR A 184 -19.81 18.35 -38.71
#